data_74063c4727f41b532ef9913ad5740a0d
#
_entry.id   74063c4727f41b532ef9913ad5740a0d
#
_cell.length_a   1.000
_cell.length_b   1.000
_cell.length_c   1.000
_cell.angle_alpha   90.00
_cell.angle_beta   90.00
_cell.angle_gamma   90.00
#
_symmetry.space_group_name_H-M   'P 1'
#
loop_
_entity.id
_entity.type
_entity.pdbx_description
1 polymer ?
#
loop_
_entity_poly.entity_id
_entity_poly.type
_entity_poly.pdbx_seq_one_letter_code
_entity_poly.pdbx_strand_id
1 'polypeptide(L)'
;MPDSHIVLETIQKSYNNRPVLNGINLSIKFGEFVAVVGKSGCGKSTLLRLVAGLEKYDGGTITVAGAGLNRLNRQARIMFQDGRLLPWKRVIDNVGLGLHGDWKDEAFQALRNVGLEERGQDWPGKLSGGQKQRVALARALVHKPDILLLDEPLGALDALTRIEMQDLIETIWKEKKFTSILVTHDVEEAVAIADRVILIEDGKIVLNKQINLPRPRQRSNSVFANHVEEILDRIMLRGKEKELLVVNRQPETFPLVRKSIKTVSESNFKEEAVRNRLEDHQNRKDL
;
A
#
# COMPACT_ATOMS: atom_id res chain seq x y z
N MET A 1 -1.51 13.89 -25.57
CA MET A 1 -1.63 12.43 -25.52
C MET A 1 -3.10 12.11 -25.45
N PRO A 2 -3.75 11.71 -26.54
CA PRO A 2 -5.22 11.63 -26.60
C PRO A 2 -5.86 10.53 -25.77
N ASP A 3 -5.10 9.56 -25.27
CA ASP A 3 -5.63 8.39 -24.55
C ASP A 3 -5.45 8.43 -23.02
N SER A 4 -4.93 9.53 -22.46
CA SER A 4 -4.65 9.61 -21.02
C SER A 4 -5.89 10.12 -20.27
N HIS A 5 -6.31 9.37 -19.24
CA HIS A 5 -7.41 9.76 -18.36
C HIS A 5 -6.93 10.69 -17.24
N ILE A 6 -5.77 10.35 -16.64
CA ILE A 6 -5.18 11.13 -15.55
C ILE A 6 -3.74 11.47 -15.95
N VAL A 7 -3.36 12.73 -15.87
CA VAL A 7 -1.98 13.18 -16.10
C VAL A 7 -1.53 14.05 -14.92
N LEU A 8 -0.39 13.67 -14.36
CA LEU A 8 0.32 14.42 -13.33
C LEU A 8 1.63 14.92 -13.93
N GLU A 9 1.91 16.21 -13.85
CA GLU A 9 3.13 16.81 -14.36
C GLU A 9 3.84 17.56 -13.23
N THR A 10 5.06 17.12 -12.91
CA THR A 10 5.96 17.70 -11.90
C THR A 10 5.29 17.98 -10.56
N ILE A 11 4.39 17.07 -10.11
CA ILE A 11 3.63 17.28 -8.88
C ILE A 11 4.55 17.30 -7.67
N GLN A 12 4.37 18.35 -6.88
CA GLN A 12 5.05 18.58 -5.61
C GLN A 12 4.03 18.72 -4.48
N LYS A 13 4.36 18.10 -3.33
CA LYS A 13 3.57 18.20 -2.10
C LYS A 13 4.47 18.13 -0.88
N SER A 14 4.28 19.07 0.04
CA SER A 14 4.99 19.13 1.32
C SER A 14 3.99 19.26 2.48
N TYR A 15 4.37 18.77 3.66
CA TYR A 15 3.69 19.01 4.93
C TYR A 15 4.69 19.54 5.94
N ASN A 16 4.41 20.67 6.57
CA ASN A 16 5.30 21.31 7.56
C ASN A 16 6.74 21.41 7.04
N ASN A 17 6.91 21.92 5.80
CA ASN A 17 8.19 22.05 5.09
C ASN A 17 8.95 20.73 4.83
N ARG A 18 8.32 19.57 5.01
CA ARG A 18 8.88 18.28 4.64
C ARG A 18 8.30 17.82 3.31
N PRO A 19 9.13 17.65 2.26
CA PRO A 19 8.66 17.19 0.97
C PRO A 19 8.18 15.73 1.09
N VAL A 20 6.98 15.45 0.56
CA VAL A 20 6.38 14.12 0.51
C VAL A 20 6.27 13.62 -0.92
N LEU A 21 5.94 14.51 -1.87
CA LEU A 21 6.02 14.22 -3.30
C LEU A 21 6.92 15.28 -3.95
N ASN A 22 7.84 14.84 -4.80
CA ASN A 22 8.88 15.69 -5.37
C ASN A 22 9.02 15.45 -6.87
N GLY A 23 8.22 16.15 -7.67
CA GLY A 23 8.28 16.13 -9.13
C GLY A 23 7.72 14.82 -9.71
N ILE A 24 6.54 14.36 -9.24
CA ILE A 24 5.86 13.18 -9.79
C ILE A 24 5.35 13.49 -11.19
N ASN A 25 5.78 12.66 -12.15
CA ASN A 25 5.26 12.63 -13.51
C ASN A 25 4.62 11.26 -13.75
N LEU A 26 3.31 11.24 -14.03
CA LEU A 26 2.55 10.00 -14.21
C LEU A 26 1.38 10.25 -15.16
N SER A 27 1.26 9.40 -16.17
CA SER A 27 0.10 9.37 -17.06
C SER A 27 -0.59 8.02 -16.94
N ILE A 28 -1.91 8.01 -16.78
CA ILE A 28 -2.73 6.80 -16.65
C ILE A 28 -3.78 6.84 -17.75
N LYS A 29 -3.93 5.72 -18.49
CA LYS A 29 -4.88 5.61 -19.60
C LYS A 29 -6.30 5.37 -19.09
N PHE A 30 -7.30 5.64 -19.95
CA PHE A 30 -8.67 5.24 -19.68
C PHE A 30 -8.76 3.72 -19.48
N GLY A 31 -9.47 3.30 -18.42
CA GLY A 31 -9.67 1.89 -18.08
C GLY A 31 -8.42 1.15 -17.59
N GLU A 32 -7.27 1.83 -17.42
CA GLU A 32 -6.06 1.21 -16.89
C GLU A 32 -6.17 0.96 -15.39
N PHE A 33 -5.70 -0.19 -14.93
CA PHE A 33 -5.55 -0.50 -13.51
C PHE A 33 -4.08 -0.31 -13.10
N VAL A 34 -3.78 0.71 -12.31
CA VAL A 34 -2.43 1.03 -11.84
C VAL A 34 -2.32 0.74 -10.35
N ALA A 35 -1.29 0.01 -9.94
CA ALA A 35 -0.94 -0.11 -8.52
C ALA A 35 0.25 0.78 -8.18
N VAL A 36 0.17 1.44 -7.02
CA VAL A 36 1.24 2.27 -6.45
C VAL A 36 1.74 1.59 -5.19
N VAL A 37 2.99 1.14 -5.21
CA VAL A 37 3.66 0.45 -4.10
C VAL A 37 4.79 1.29 -3.53
N GLY A 38 5.27 0.93 -2.33
CA GLY A 38 6.39 1.58 -1.66
C GLY A 38 6.26 1.53 -0.14
N LYS A 39 7.31 1.92 0.57
CA LYS A 39 7.37 1.92 2.03
C LYS A 39 6.30 2.83 2.65
N SER A 40 5.94 2.58 3.90
CA SER A 40 5.04 3.47 4.64
C SER A 40 5.60 4.90 4.68
N GLY A 41 4.74 5.91 4.48
CA GLY A 41 5.12 7.32 4.50
C GLY A 41 5.79 7.86 3.22
N CYS A 42 5.98 7.06 2.15
CA CYS A 42 6.62 7.53 0.91
C CYS A 42 5.74 8.42 0.01
N GLY A 43 4.47 8.69 0.39
CA GLY A 43 3.58 9.60 -0.36
C GLY A 43 2.45 8.93 -1.15
N LYS A 44 2.26 7.61 -1.09
CA LYS A 44 1.21 6.88 -1.85
C LYS A 44 -0.20 7.41 -1.61
N SER A 45 -0.65 7.44 -0.35
CA SER A 45 -1.99 7.94 0.00
C SER A 45 -2.12 9.45 -0.27
N THR A 46 -1.01 10.21 -0.19
CA THR A 46 -0.99 11.62 -0.59
C THR A 46 -1.27 11.75 -2.08
N LEU A 47 -0.58 10.98 -2.93
CA LEU A 47 -0.82 10.97 -4.37
C LEU A 47 -2.30 10.68 -4.68
N LEU A 48 -2.87 9.68 -4.02
CA LEU A 48 -4.26 9.28 -4.22
C LEU A 48 -5.24 10.39 -3.80
N ARG A 49 -4.98 11.10 -2.67
CA ARG A 49 -5.80 12.23 -2.22
C ARG A 49 -5.69 13.44 -3.16
N LEU A 50 -4.53 13.68 -3.76
CA LEU A 50 -4.37 14.72 -4.78
C LEU A 50 -5.21 14.42 -6.02
N VAL A 51 -5.19 13.17 -6.52
CA VAL A 51 -6.02 12.74 -7.66
C VAL A 51 -7.51 12.79 -7.34
N ALA A 52 -7.89 12.53 -6.09
CA ALA A 52 -9.27 12.70 -5.61
C ALA A 52 -9.69 14.19 -5.49
N GLY A 53 -8.73 15.13 -5.53
CA GLY A 53 -8.99 16.54 -5.27
C GLY A 53 -9.36 16.84 -3.81
N LEU A 54 -9.00 15.92 -2.89
CA LEU A 54 -9.19 16.08 -1.44
C LEU A 54 -8.09 16.92 -0.79
N GLU A 55 -6.96 17.06 -1.47
CA GLU A 55 -5.83 17.89 -1.05
C GLU A 55 -5.36 18.75 -2.23
N LYS A 56 -4.71 19.88 -1.92
CA LYS A 56 -4.06 20.73 -2.91
C LYS A 56 -2.58 20.33 -3.04
N TYR A 57 -2.07 20.32 -4.26
CA TYR A 57 -0.63 20.20 -4.51
C TYR A 57 0.04 21.59 -4.39
N ASP A 58 1.35 21.59 -4.14
CA ASP A 58 2.11 22.84 -3.95
C ASP A 58 2.73 23.32 -5.26
N GLY A 59 2.95 22.41 -6.22
CA GLY A 59 3.48 22.71 -7.55
C GLY A 59 3.14 21.63 -8.56
N GLY A 60 3.23 21.98 -9.85
CA GLY A 60 2.88 21.12 -10.97
C GLY A 60 1.43 21.25 -11.42
N THR A 61 0.95 20.30 -12.22
CA THR A 61 -0.42 20.25 -12.73
C THR A 61 -1.01 18.86 -12.68
N ILE A 62 -2.31 18.75 -12.39
CA ILE A 62 -3.09 17.51 -12.53
C ILE A 62 -4.21 17.77 -13.52
N THR A 63 -4.33 16.92 -14.54
CA THR A 63 -5.47 16.91 -15.45
C THR A 63 -6.20 15.59 -15.40
N VAL A 64 -7.53 15.66 -15.51
CA VAL A 64 -8.42 14.48 -15.55
C VAL A 64 -9.32 14.65 -16.77
N ALA A 65 -9.31 13.66 -17.66
CA ALA A 65 -10.02 13.69 -18.95
C ALA A 65 -9.75 15.01 -19.73
N GLY A 66 -8.49 15.47 -19.70
CA GLY A 66 -8.06 16.70 -20.36
C GLY A 66 -8.39 18.00 -19.66
N ALA A 67 -9.13 17.98 -18.54
CA ALA A 67 -9.48 19.17 -17.75
C ALA A 67 -8.60 19.30 -16.49
N GLY A 68 -8.16 20.53 -16.17
CA GLY A 68 -7.37 20.79 -14.97
C GLY A 68 -8.13 20.50 -13.68
N LEU A 69 -7.52 19.77 -12.76
CA LEU A 69 -8.09 19.39 -11.47
C LEU A 69 -7.76 20.44 -10.40
N ASN A 70 -8.71 21.36 -10.13
CA ASN A 70 -8.52 22.46 -9.14
C ASN A 70 -9.41 22.31 -7.89
N ARG A 71 -10.25 21.28 -7.82
CA ARG A 71 -11.21 21.01 -6.73
C ARG A 71 -11.52 19.53 -6.67
N LEU A 72 -12.50 19.14 -5.82
CA LEU A 72 -12.94 17.75 -5.68
C LEU A 72 -13.21 17.11 -7.05
N ASN A 73 -12.58 15.97 -7.29
CA ASN A 73 -12.75 15.17 -8.50
C ASN A 73 -14.10 14.43 -8.45
N ARG A 74 -15.09 14.94 -9.17
CA ARG A 74 -16.45 14.36 -9.19
C ARG A 74 -16.51 13.03 -9.93
N GLN A 75 -15.56 12.74 -10.82
CA GLN A 75 -15.47 11.49 -11.56
C GLN A 75 -14.84 10.36 -10.72
N ALA A 76 -14.16 10.72 -9.61
CA ALA A 76 -13.49 9.77 -8.75
C ALA A 76 -14.33 9.40 -7.51
N ARG A 77 -14.20 8.14 -7.10
CA ARG A 77 -14.61 7.67 -5.77
C ARG A 77 -13.44 7.00 -5.09
N ILE A 78 -13.35 7.21 -3.78
CA ILE A 78 -12.28 6.66 -2.97
C ILE A 78 -12.82 5.63 -1.98
N MET A 79 -12.13 4.48 -1.90
CA MET A 79 -12.31 3.48 -0.87
C MET A 79 -11.10 3.52 0.07
N PHE A 80 -11.35 3.78 1.36
CA PHE A 80 -10.34 3.86 2.40
C PHE A 80 -10.08 2.50 3.05
N GLN A 81 -8.94 2.34 3.68
CA GLN A 81 -8.47 1.12 4.34
C GLN A 81 -9.48 0.55 5.36
N ASP A 82 -10.12 1.37 6.14
CA ASP A 82 -11.10 0.98 7.18
C ASP A 82 -12.55 0.93 6.68
N GLY A 83 -12.76 1.15 5.37
CA GLY A 83 -14.08 1.20 4.74
C GLY A 83 -14.94 2.40 5.16
N ARG A 84 -14.70 3.04 6.29
CA ARG A 84 -15.41 4.23 6.84
C ARG A 84 -16.93 4.14 6.72
N LEU A 85 -17.49 3.00 7.12
CA LEU A 85 -18.94 2.86 7.19
C LEU A 85 -19.49 3.65 8.37
N LEU A 86 -20.66 4.30 8.16
CA LEU A 86 -21.37 5.03 9.21
C LEU A 86 -22.06 4.01 10.13
N PRO A 87 -21.62 3.85 11.39
CA PRO A 87 -22.13 2.79 12.27
C PRO A 87 -23.60 2.99 12.67
N TRP A 88 -24.11 4.22 12.57
CA TRP A 88 -25.50 4.60 12.84
C TRP A 88 -26.42 4.54 11.62
N LYS A 89 -25.95 4.02 10.47
CA LYS A 89 -26.72 3.78 9.26
C LYS A 89 -26.70 2.30 8.93
N ARG A 90 -27.82 1.79 8.39
CA ARG A 90 -27.86 0.42 7.88
C ARG A 90 -26.93 0.26 6.68
N VAL A 91 -26.63 -0.98 6.32
CA VAL A 91 -25.74 -1.31 5.21
C VAL A 91 -26.24 -0.68 3.90
N ILE A 92 -27.52 -0.82 3.59
CA ILE A 92 -28.11 -0.23 2.38
C ILE A 92 -28.04 1.31 2.38
N ASP A 93 -28.24 1.95 3.54
CA ASP A 93 -28.13 3.41 3.69
C ASP A 93 -26.68 3.89 3.56
N ASN A 94 -25.71 3.06 3.96
CA ASN A 94 -24.29 3.34 3.74
C ASN A 94 -23.96 3.32 2.24
N VAL A 95 -24.50 2.35 1.50
CA VAL A 95 -24.29 2.25 0.05
C VAL A 95 -24.97 3.41 -0.67
N GLY A 96 -26.22 3.74 -0.32
CA GLY A 96 -26.98 4.84 -0.93
C GLY A 96 -26.53 6.25 -0.54
N LEU A 97 -25.46 6.39 0.25
CA LEU A 97 -24.99 7.69 0.74
C LEU A 97 -24.62 8.64 -0.42
N GLY A 98 -25.32 9.78 -0.50
CA GLY A 98 -25.10 10.81 -1.53
C GLY A 98 -25.88 10.55 -2.84
N LEU A 99 -26.69 9.50 -2.92
CA LEU A 99 -27.69 9.34 -3.97
C LEU A 99 -28.94 10.15 -3.64
N HIS A 100 -29.71 10.49 -4.67
CA HIS A 100 -30.95 11.26 -4.56
C HIS A 100 -32.08 10.51 -5.26
N GLY A 101 -33.34 10.85 -4.93
CA GLY A 101 -34.52 10.21 -5.49
C GLY A 101 -34.72 8.78 -4.97
N ASP A 102 -35.23 7.89 -5.83
CA ASP A 102 -35.45 6.48 -5.46
C ASP A 102 -34.16 5.65 -5.68
N TRP A 103 -33.25 5.77 -4.76
CA TRP A 103 -31.92 5.17 -4.81
C TRP A 103 -31.84 3.72 -4.28
N LYS A 104 -32.91 3.23 -3.64
CA LYS A 104 -32.86 1.94 -2.93
C LYS A 104 -32.55 0.78 -3.86
N ASP A 105 -33.14 0.77 -5.04
CA ASP A 105 -32.91 -0.28 -6.03
C ASP A 105 -31.47 -0.26 -6.55
N GLU A 106 -30.90 0.93 -6.79
CA GLU A 106 -29.49 1.06 -7.18
C GLU A 106 -28.53 0.58 -6.07
N ALA A 107 -28.81 0.93 -4.82
CA ALA A 107 -28.03 0.47 -3.67
C ALA A 107 -28.17 -1.04 -3.46
N PHE A 108 -29.37 -1.61 -3.67
CA PHE A 108 -29.59 -3.05 -3.61
C PHE A 108 -28.82 -3.80 -4.71
N GLN A 109 -28.84 -3.30 -5.95
CA GLN A 109 -28.03 -3.88 -7.04
C GLN A 109 -26.52 -3.77 -6.78
N ALA A 110 -26.07 -2.66 -6.19
CA ALA A 110 -24.68 -2.52 -5.79
C ALA A 110 -24.27 -3.53 -4.71
N LEU A 111 -25.16 -3.81 -3.75
CA LEU A 111 -24.94 -4.88 -2.75
C LEU A 111 -24.92 -6.27 -3.37
N ARG A 112 -25.80 -6.53 -4.34
CA ARG A 112 -25.84 -7.79 -5.10
C ARG A 112 -24.51 -8.02 -5.84
N ASN A 113 -23.95 -6.98 -6.47
CA ASN A 113 -22.69 -7.07 -7.21
C ASN A 113 -21.50 -7.44 -6.32
N VAL A 114 -21.61 -7.27 -5.01
CA VAL A 114 -20.58 -7.66 -4.02
C VAL A 114 -21.00 -8.86 -3.16
N GLY A 115 -22.14 -9.53 -3.49
CA GLY A 115 -22.65 -10.72 -2.80
C GLY A 115 -23.16 -10.46 -1.38
N LEU A 116 -23.79 -9.29 -1.15
CA LEU A 116 -24.29 -8.87 0.17
C LEU A 116 -25.74 -8.36 0.15
N GLU A 117 -26.55 -8.74 -0.85
CA GLU A 117 -27.95 -8.32 -0.98
C GLU A 117 -28.79 -8.62 0.25
N GLU A 118 -28.58 -9.77 0.89
CA GLU A 118 -29.31 -10.18 2.10
C GLU A 118 -28.95 -9.38 3.35
N ARG A 119 -27.79 -8.67 3.32
CA ARG A 119 -27.25 -7.91 4.44
C ARG A 119 -27.66 -6.44 4.43
N GLY A 120 -28.48 -6.01 3.49
CA GLY A 120 -28.87 -4.60 3.31
C GLY A 120 -29.47 -3.96 4.56
N GLN A 121 -30.23 -4.73 5.35
CA GLN A 121 -30.88 -4.27 6.59
C GLN A 121 -30.02 -4.43 7.85
N ASP A 122 -28.83 -5.02 7.73
CA ASP A 122 -27.93 -5.16 8.87
C ASP A 122 -27.25 -3.83 9.24
N TRP A 123 -26.69 -3.78 10.45
CA TRP A 123 -25.82 -2.71 10.91
C TRP A 123 -24.36 -3.05 10.65
N PRO A 124 -23.49 -2.07 10.35
CA PRO A 124 -22.06 -2.34 10.10
C PRO A 124 -21.36 -3.13 11.22
N GLY A 125 -21.81 -2.97 12.47
CA GLY A 125 -21.27 -3.72 13.61
C GLY A 125 -21.46 -5.23 13.53
N LYS A 126 -22.44 -5.72 12.77
CA LYS A 126 -22.71 -7.16 12.57
C LYS A 126 -21.89 -7.79 11.44
N LEU A 127 -21.15 -6.98 10.66
CA LEU A 127 -20.39 -7.43 9.52
C LEU A 127 -18.96 -7.82 9.90
N SER A 128 -18.43 -8.87 9.24
CA SER A 128 -17.00 -9.18 9.26
C SER A 128 -16.18 -8.07 8.58
N GLY A 129 -14.84 -8.09 8.76
CA GLY A 129 -13.93 -7.15 8.10
C GLY A 129 -14.09 -7.16 6.58
N GLY A 130 -14.10 -8.35 5.98
CA GLY A 130 -14.30 -8.53 4.53
C GLY A 130 -15.67 -8.04 4.04
N GLN A 131 -16.73 -8.32 4.79
CA GLN A 131 -18.05 -7.82 4.47
C GLN A 131 -18.12 -6.28 4.53
N LYS A 132 -17.47 -5.64 5.52
CA LYS A 132 -17.36 -4.17 5.59
C LYS A 132 -16.64 -3.60 4.37
N GLN A 133 -15.58 -4.26 3.90
CA GLN A 133 -14.85 -3.85 2.70
C GLN A 133 -15.71 -4.01 1.43
N ARG A 134 -16.47 -5.10 1.30
CA ARG A 134 -17.42 -5.29 0.20
C ARG A 134 -18.51 -4.22 0.19
N VAL A 135 -19.04 -3.82 1.34
CA VAL A 135 -20.00 -2.70 1.46
C VAL A 135 -19.37 -1.37 1.05
N ALA A 136 -18.12 -1.11 1.47
CA ALA A 136 -17.40 0.10 1.08
C ALA A 136 -17.14 0.15 -0.44
N LEU A 137 -16.83 -0.99 -1.05
CA LEU A 137 -16.71 -1.12 -2.50
C LEU A 137 -18.05 -0.84 -3.19
N ALA A 138 -19.16 -1.44 -2.72
CA ALA A 138 -20.50 -1.19 -3.26
C ALA A 138 -20.86 0.30 -3.18
N ARG A 139 -20.57 0.97 -2.05
CA ARG A 139 -20.79 2.41 -1.88
C ARG A 139 -19.96 3.26 -2.85
N ALA A 140 -18.73 2.86 -3.15
CA ALA A 140 -17.92 3.56 -4.14
C ALA A 140 -18.46 3.36 -5.56
N LEU A 141 -18.93 2.17 -5.89
CA LEU A 141 -19.38 1.78 -7.24
C LEU A 141 -20.80 2.20 -7.59
N VAL A 142 -21.70 2.40 -6.60
CA VAL A 142 -23.10 2.78 -6.84
C VAL A 142 -23.21 4.09 -7.61
N HIS A 143 -22.25 4.99 -7.45
CA HIS A 143 -22.15 6.26 -8.17
C HIS A 143 -21.61 6.14 -9.61
N LYS A 144 -21.34 4.92 -10.10
CA LYS A 144 -20.80 4.66 -11.45
C LYS A 144 -19.60 5.53 -11.78
N PRO A 145 -18.51 5.51 -10.95
CA PRO A 145 -17.38 6.39 -11.14
C PRO A 145 -16.57 6.06 -12.40
N ASP A 146 -15.99 7.07 -13.04
CA ASP A 146 -15.00 6.87 -14.11
C ASP A 146 -13.62 6.48 -13.54
N ILE A 147 -13.35 6.86 -12.27
CA ILE A 147 -12.10 6.61 -11.57
C ILE A 147 -12.39 6.01 -10.19
N LEU A 148 -11.81 4.84 -9.91
CA LEU A 148 -11.86 4.20 -8.60
C LEU A 148 -10.49 4.28 -7.92
N LEU A 149 -10.43 4.90 -6.75
CA LEU A 149 -9.23 5.07 -5.94
C LEU A 149 -9.32 4.15 -4.72
N LEU A 150 -8.32 3.29 -4.54
CA LEU A 150 -8.29 2.24 -3.53
C LEU A 150 -7.07 2.48 -2.61
N ASP A 151 -7.30 2.93 -1.37
CA ASP A 151 -6.24 3.23 -0.39
C ASP A 151 -6.10 2.06 0.60
N GLU A 152 -5.17 1.14 0.34
CA GLU A 152 -4.90 -0.08 1.12
C GLU A 152 -6.16 -0.91 1.44
N PRO A 153 -7.05 -1.19 0.46
CA PRO A 153 -8.38 -1.73 0.72
C PRO A 153 -8.37 -3.14 1.31
N LEU A 154 -7.27 -3.87 1.20
CA LEU A 154 -7.16 -5.28 1.57
C LEU A 154 -6.22 -5.54 2.76
N GLY A 155 -5.56 -4.49 3.29
CA GLY A 155 -4.52 -4.63 4.31
C GLY A 155 -5.00 -5.23 5.66
N ALA A 156 -6.29 -5.10 5.98
CA ALA A 156 -6.86 -5.62 7.22
C ALA A 156 -7.55 -7.00 7.08
N LEU A 157 -7.44 -7.63 5.89
CA LEU A 157 -8.12 -8.89 5.59
C LEU A 157 -7.18 -10.10 5.80
N ASP A 158 -7.75 -11.23 6.21
CA ASP A 158 -7.07 -12.52 6.17
C ASP A 158 -6.78 -12.95 4.72
N ALA A 159 -5.90 -13.94 4.55
CA ALA A 159 -5.39 -14.33 3.24
C ALA A 159 -6.47 -14.79 2.25
N LEU A 160 -7.46 -15.57 2.70
CA LEU A 160 -8.52 -16.07 1.82
C LEU A 160 -9.47 -14.96 1.41
N THR A 161 -9.97 -14.18 2.37
CA THR A 161 -10.84 -13.03 2.14
C THR A 161 -10.17 -11.99 1.24
N ARG A 162 -8.84 -11.83 1.35
CA ARG A 162 -8.07 -10.93 0.48
C ARG A 162 -8.09 -11.40 -0.96
N ILE A 163 -7.87 -12.69 -1.21
CA ILE A 163 -7.94 -13.27 -2.57
C ILE A 163 -9.33 -13.09 -3.17
N GLU A 164 -10.38 -13.45 -2.43
CA GLU A 164 -11.76 -13.26 -2.88
C GLU A 164 -12.08 -11.80 -3.24
N MET A 165 -11.56 -10.86 -2.44
CA MET A 165 -11.78 -9.45 -2.67
C MET A 165 -11.01 -8.92 -3.89
N GLN A 166 -9.79 -9.44 -4.14
CA GLN A 166 -9.02 -9.15 -5.36
C GLN A 166 -9.78 -9.62 -6.61
N ASP A 167 -10.27 -10.85 -6.60
CA ASP A 167 -11.04 -11.42 -7.71
C ASP A 167 -12.32 -10.64 -7.96
N LEU A 168 -13.01 -10.22 -6.90
CA LEU A 168 -14.19 -9.39 -6.99
C LEU A 168 -13.91 -8.03 -7.65
N ILE A 169 -12.85 -7.33 -7.17
CA ILE A 169 -12.45 -6.04 -7.72
C ILE A 169 -12.05 -6.19 -9.20
N GLU A 170 -11.27 -7.22 -9.53
CA GLU A 170 -10.85 -7.48 -10.92
C GLU A 170 -12.05 -7.76 -11.83
N THR A 171 -13.00 -8.57 -11.38
CA THR A 171 -14.22 -8.91 -12.13
C THR A 171 -15.04 -7.66 -12.42
N ILE A 172 -15.33 -6.85 -11.39
CA ILE A 172 -16.09 -5.61 -11.54
C ILE A 172 -15.36 -4.61 -12.45
N TRP A 173 -14.03 -4.49 -12.29
CA TRP A 173 -13.22 -3.61 -13.14
C TRP A 173 -13.26 -4.04 -14.62
N LYS A 174 -13.16 -5.35 -14.92
CA LYS A 174 -13.26 -5.88 -16.29
C LYS A 174 -14.62 -5.57 -16.93
N GLU A 175 -15.71 -5.65 -16.15
CA GLU A 175 -17.05 -5.36 -16.60
C GLU A 175 -17.29 -3.86 -16.83
N LYS A 176 -16.90 -3.03 -15.87
CA LYS A 176 -17.22 -1.60 -15.82
C LYS A 176 -16.24 -0.71 -16.57
N LYS A 177 -14.99 -1.18 -16.76
CA LYS A 177 -13.93 -0.47 -17.50
C LYS A 177 -13.53 0.90 -16.92
N PHE A 178 -13.74 1.14 -15.61
CA PHE A 178 -13.27 2.35 -14.97
C PHE A 178 -11.73 2.34 -14.83
N THR A 179 -11.12 3.52 -14.77
CA THR A 179 -9.70 3.67 -14.43
C THR A 179 -9.50 3.43 -12.93
N SER A 180 -8.49 2.67 -12.52
CA SER A 180 -8.25 2.39 -11.12
C SER A 180 -6.83 2.72 -10.68
N ILE A 181 -6.69 3.29 -9.46
CA ILE A 181 -5.43 3.44 -8.75
C ILE A 181 -5.54 2.71 -7.42
N LEU A 182 -4.74 1.67 -7.25
CA LEU A 182 -4.60 0.91 -6.02
C LEU A 182 -3.32 1.32 -5.29
N VAL A 183 -3.45 1.79 -4.07
CA VAL A 183 -2.31 1.98 -3.16
C VAL A 183 -2.22 0.76 -2.26
N THR A 184 -1.06 0.12 -2.23
CA THR A 184 -0.79 -1.03 -1.35
C THR A 184 0.69 -1.07 -0.95
N HIS A 185 0.99 -1.77 0.12
CA HIS A 185 2.36 -2.14 0.51
C HIS A 185 2.69 -3.59 0.11
N ASP A 186 1.72 -4.34 -0.40
CA ASP A 186 1.86 -5.73 -0.83
C ASP A 186 2.14 -5.80 -2.34
N VAL A 187 3.36 -6.24 -2.71
CA VAL A 187 3.79 -6.33 -4.11
C VAL A 187 3.07 -7.46 -4.85
N GLU A 188 2.75 -8.56 -4.16
CA GLU A 188 2.00 -9.66 -4.78
C GLU A 188 0.58 -9.21 -5.15
N GLU A 189 -0.08 -8.44 -4.27
CA GLU A 189 -1.37 -7.83 -4.55
C GLU A 189 -1.29 -6.93 -5.80
N ALA A 190 -0.29 -6.06 -5.87
CA ALA A 190 -0.09 -5.16 -6.99
C ALA A 190 0.10 -5.92 -8.31
N VAL A 191 0.95 -6.97 -8.32
CA VAL A 191 1.19 -7.81 -9.50
C VAL A 191 -0.04 -8.65 -9.86
N ALA A 192 -0.83 -9.08 -8.87
CA ALA A 192 -2.03 -9.89 -9.13
C ALA A 192 -3.11 -9.12 -9.91
N ILE A 193 -3.33 -7.84 -9.59
CA ILE A 193 -4.51 -7.12 -10.08
C ILE A 193 -4.21 -5.99 -11.07
N ALA A 194 -3.02 -5.34 -11.01
CA ALA A 194 -2.75 -4.15 -11.81
C ALA A 194 -2.17 -4.46 -13.20
N ASP A 195 -2.47 -3.63 -14.19
CA ASP A 195 -1.81 -3.67 -15.51
C ASP A 195 -0.40 -3.09 -15.43
N ARG A 196 -0.19 -2.17 -14.48
CA ARG A 196 1.09 -1.48 -14.28
C ARG A 196 1.34 -1.23 -12.80
N VAL A 197 2.58 -1.43 -12.38
CA VAL A 197 3.03 -1.18 -11.00
C VAL A 197 4.01 -0.01 -10.99
N ILE A 198 3.73 0.96 -10.12
CA ILE A 198 4.53 2.16 -9.87
C ILE A 198 5.14 2.03 -8.47
N LEU A 199 6.46 2.14 -8.36
CA LEU A 199 7.13 2.22 -7.06
C LEU A 199 7.46 3.69 -6.74
N ILE A 200 6.98 4.15 -5.59
CA ILE A 200 7.33 5.47 -5.04
C ILE A 200 8.30 5.30 -3.89
N GLU A 201 9.42 6.01 -3.96
CA GLU A 201 10.40 6.17 -2.87
C GLU A 201 10.82 7.63 -2.76
N ASP A 202 10.92 8.14 -1.52
CA ASP A 202 11.33 9.52 -1.22
C ASP A 202 10.58 10.55 -2.06
N GLY A 203 9.28 10.30 -2.27
CA GLY A 203 8.42 11.18 -3.03
C GLY A 203 8.66 11.19 -4.54
N LYS A 204 9.40 10.23 -5.10
CA LYS A 204 9.68 10.11 -6.54
C LYS A 204 9.25 8.75 -7.07
N ILE A 205 8.86 8.69 -8.33
CA ILE A 205 8.68 7.42 -9.04
C ILE A 205 10.06 6.87 -9.39
N VAL A 206 10.37 5.67 -8.86
CA VAL A 206 11.67 5.01 -9.10
C VAL A 206 11.53 3.75 -9.97
N LEU A 207 10.31 3.23 -10.11
CA LEU A 207 9.98 2.14 -11.03
C LEU A 207 8.60 2.40 -11.63
N ASN A 208 8.47 2.11 -12.92
CA ASN A 208 7.22 2.14 -13.67
C ASN A 208 7.20 0.90 -14.56
N LYS A 209 6.55 -0.18 -14.09
CA LYS A 209 6.65 -1.51 -14.68
C LYS A 209 5.30 -1.99 -15.19
N GLN A 210 5.24 -2.32 -16.48
CA GLN A 210 4.08 -2.96 -17.10
C GLN A 210 4.04 -4.45 -16.71
N ILE A 211 2.87 -4.95 -16.36
CA ILE A 211 2.64 -6.35 -16.00
C ILE A 211 1.91 -7.05 -17.14
N ASN A 212 2.69 -7.60 -18.07
CA ASN A 212 2.17 -8.26 -19.27
C ASN A 212 1.86 -9.74 -19.00
N LEU A 213 0.91 -9.98 -18.07
CA LEU A 213 0.43 -11.33 -17.73
C LEU A 213 -1.05 -11.46 -18.11
N PRO A 214 -1.46 -12.59 -18.73
CA PRO A 214 -2.87 -12.86 -18.98
C PRO A 214 -3.64 -12.98 -17.67
N ARG A 215 -4.92 -12.63 -17.69
CA ARG A 215 -5.84 -12.73 -16.55
C ARG A 215 -6.79 -13.92 -16.73
N PRO A 216 -7.19 -14.67 -15.68
CA PRO A 216 -6.77 -14.48 -14.29
C PRO A 216 -5.31 -14.88 -14.08
N ARG A 217 -4.59 -14.13 -13.24
CA ARG A 217 -3.16 -14.35 -12.98
C ARG A 217 -2.95 -15.45 -11.95
N GLN A 218 -2.21 -16.48 -12.34
CA GLN A 218 -1.86 -17.58 -11.45
C GLN A 218 -0.58 -17.24 -10.67
N ARG A 219 -0.68 -17.19 -9.35
CA ARG A 219 0.47 -16.90 -8.47
C ARG A 219 1.55 -17.97 -8.51
N SER A 220 1.20 -19.21 -8.87
CA SER A 220 2.15 -20.32 -9.08
C SER A 220 2.97 -20.20 -10.36
N ASN A 221 2.66 -19.24 -11.24
CA ASN A 221 3.38 -19.03 -12.48
C ASN A 221 4.75 -18.37 -12.20
N SER A 222 5.83 -18.93 -12.77
CA SER A 222 7.19 -18.40 -12.63
C SER A 222 7.33 -16.95 -13.10
N VAL A 223 6.61 -16.56 -14.16
CA VAL A 223 6.64 -15.18 -14.66
C VAL A 223 5.99 -14.22 -13.66
N PHE A 224 4.94 -14.65 -12.93
CA PHE A 224 4.36 -13.88 -11.84
C PHE A 224 5.39 -13.67 -10.72
N ALA A 225 6.04 -14.77 -10.28
CA ALA A 225 7.06 -14.71 -9.24
C ALA A 225 8.23 -13.78 -9.64
N ASN A 226 8.69 -13.84 -10.88
CA ASN A 226 9.75 -12.96 -11.39
C ASN A 226 9.36 -11.48 -11.34
N HIS A 227 8.09 -11.13 -11.66
CA HIS A 227 7.63 -9.74 -11.53
C HIS A 227 7.64 -9.26 -10.07
N VAL A 228 7.21 -10.14 -9.14
CA VAL A 228 7.22 -9.83 -7.70
C VAL A 228 8.66 -9.64 -7.20
N GLU A 229 9.55 -10.59 -7.52
CA GLU A 229 10.96 -10.55 -7.11
C GLU A 229 11.66 -9.28 -7.61
N GLU A 230 11.54 -8.93 -8.90
CA GLU A 230 12.14 -7.72 -9.46
C GLU A 230 11.70 -6.44 -8.75
N ILE A 231 10.41 -6.34 -8.38
CA ILE A 231 9.90 -5.17 -7.65
C ILE A 231 10.43 -5.17 -6.21
N LEU A 232 10.44 -6.34 -5.54
CA LEU A 232 10.96 -6.49 -4.18
C LEU A 232 12.45 -6.19 -4.11
N ASP A 233 13.24 -6.70 -5.04
CA ASP A 233 14.68 -6.42 -5.13
C ASP A 233 14.94 -4.91 -5.26
N ARG A 234 14.14 -4.21 -6.06
CA ARG A 234 14.27 -2.76 -6.20
C ARG A 234 14.01 -2.03 -4.88
N ILE A 235 13.01 -2.48 -4.11
CA ILE A 235 12.69 -1.94 -2.77
C ILE A 235 13.81 -2.22 -1.77
N MET A 236 14.42 -3.43 -1.84
CA MET A 236 15.44 -3.90 -0.89
C MET A 236 16.83 -3.35 -1.18
N LEU A 237 17.26 -3.31 -2.44
CA LEU A 237 18.59 -2.81 -2.84
C LEU A 237 18.80 -1.36 -2.42
N ARG A 238 17.84 -0.48 -2.64
CA ARG A 238 17.91 0.92 -2.18
C ARG A 238 17.81 1.06 -0.66
N GLY A 239 17.18 0.12 0.03
CA GLY A 239 17.22 0.06 1.49
C GLY A 239 18.64 -0.12 2.01
N LYS A 240 19.41 -1.06 1.43
CA LYS A 240 20.82 -1.32 1.80
C LYS A 240 21.76 -0.16 1.45
N GLU A 241 21.59 0.48 0.28
CA GLU A 241 22.37 1.66 -0.10
C GLU A 241 22.18 2.82 0.91
N LYS A 242 20.93 3.03 1.40
CA LYS A 242 20.66 4.05 2.42
C LYS A 242 21.28 3.72 3.78
N GLU A 243 21.22 2.47 4.22
CA GLU A 243 21.86 2.03 5.47
C GLU A 243 23.37 2.24 5.42
N LEU A 244 24.02 1.86 4.32
CA LEU A 244 25.46 2.09 4.11
C LEU A 244 25.83 3.57 4.10
N LEU A 245 25.01 4.44 3.53
CA LEU A 245 25.23 5.89 3.53
C LEU A 245 25.01 6.53 4.90
N VAL A 246 24.13 5.99 5.74
CA VAL A 246 23.93 6.44 7.13
C VAL A 246 25.10 6.03 8.01
N VAL A 247 25.60 4.80 7.89
CA VAL A 247 26.77 4.30 8.64
C VAL A 247 28.02 5.12 8.30
N ASN A 248 28.22 5.48 7.03
CA ASN A 248 29.38 6.28 6.58
C ASN A 248 29.26 7.79 6.92
N ARG A 249 28.14 8.27 7.45
CA ARG A 249 27.94 9.68 7.83
C ARG A 249 28.11 9.96 9.32
N GLN A 250 28.40 8.96 10.15
CA GLN A 250 28.79 9.23 11.53
C GLN A 250 30.28 9.62 11.56
N PRO A 251 30.66 10.88 11.89
CA PRO A 251 32.03 11.22 12.11
C PRO A 251 32.51 10.48 13.38
N GLU A 252 33.59 9.74 13.25
CA GLU A 252 34.30 9.17 14.38
C GLU A 252 34.81 10.31 15.30
N THR A 253 34.03 10.60 16.34
CA THR A 253 34.53 11.35 17.48
C THR A 253 34.53 10.44 18.70
N PHE A 254 35.50 9.52 18.73
CA PHE A 254 35.94 8.94 20.00
C PHE A 254 37.15 9.73 20.51
N PRO A 255 37.09 10.37 21.69
CA PRO A 255 38.24 10.93 22.30
C PRO A 255 39.17 9.78 22.74
N LEU A 256 40.41 9.80 22.24
CA LEU A 256 41.50 8.93 22.67
C LEU A 256 41.75 9.11 24.17
N VAL A 257 41.17 8.28 25.02
CA VAL A 257 41.61 8.10 26.40
C VAL A 257 42.82 7.18 26.36
N ARG A 258 44.01 7.77 26.36
CA ARG A 258 45.27 7.06 26.68
C ARG A 258 45.18 6.51 28.10
N LYS A 259 44.82 5.24 28.29
CA LYS A 259 45.08 4.47 29.47
C LYS A 259 46.34 3.63 29.23
N SER A 260 47.38 3.94 30.03
CA SER A 260 48.64 3.23 30.11
C SER A 260 48.40 1.74 30.34
N ILE A 261 48.82 0.91 29.40
CA ILE A 261 48.85 -0.53 29.55
C ILE A 261 50.04 -0.86 30.50
N LYS A 262 49.71 -1.23 31.75
CA LYS A 262 50.66 -1.96 32.61
C LYS A 262 50.65 -3.42 32.16
N THR A 263 51.79 -3.88 31.73
CA THR A 263 52.11 -5.29 31.46
C THR A 263 51.82 -6.14 32.70
N VAL A 264 50.81 -7.00 32.60
CA VAL A 264 50.55 -8.09 33.55
C VAL A 264 51.12 -9.36 32.92
N SER A 265 52.07 -9.95 33.63
CA SER A 265 52.83 -11.15 33.24
C SER A 265 51.93 -12.39 33.12
N GLU A 266 52.34 -13.27 32.19
CA GLU A 266 51.65 -14.54 31.79
C GLU A 266 51.56 -15.63 32.88
N SER A 267 51.79 -15.33 34.17
CA SER A 267 51.84 -16.35 35.24
C SER A 267 50.45 -16.68 35.87
N ASN A 268 49.40 -15.88 35.66
CA ASN A 268 48.14 -16.07 36.37
C ASN A 268 47.05 -16.85 35.59
N PHE A 269 47.32 -17.23 34.33
CA PHE A 269 46.31 -17.96 33.51
C PHE A 269 46.38 -19.49 33.68
N LYS A 270 47.38 -20.04 34.33
CA LYS A 270 47.53 -21.51 34.53
C LYS A 270 46.96 -22.05 35.87
N GLU A 271 46.78 -21.20 36.87
CA GLU A 271 46.25 -21.67 38.17
C GLU A 271 44.72 -21.69 38.23
N GLU A 272 44.03 -20.85 37.48
CA GLU A 272 42.54 -20.83 37.47
C GLU A 272 41.92 -21.98 36.64
N ALA A 273 42.63 -22.47 35.61
CA ALA A 273 42.22 -23.60 34.80
C ALA A 273 42.32 -24.98 35.49
N VAL A 274 43.16 -25.05 36.55
CA VAL A 274 43.34 -26.29 37.33
C VAL A 274 42.30 -26.37 38.47
N ARG A 275 41.89 -25.25 39.04
CA ARG A 275 40.87 -25.18 40.10
C ARG A 275 39.49 -25.57 39.62
N ASN A 276 39.10 -25.16 38.45
CA ASN A 276 37.78 -25.50 37.88
C ASN A 276 37.65 -26.95 37.40
N ARG A 277 38.75 -27.69 37.22
CA ARG A 277 38.71 -29.13 36.89
C ARG A 277 38.61 -30.04 38.10
N LEU A 278 38.89 -29.57 39.31
CA LEU A 278 38.79 -30.34 40.53
C LEU A 278 37.39 -30.26 41.19
N GLU A 279 36.66 -29.17 40.96
CA GLU A 279 35.31 -29.02 41.49
C GLU A 279 34.25 -29.80 40.66
N ASP A 280 34.48 -30.00 39.36
CA ASP A 280 33.57 -30.82 38.50
C ASP A 280 33.68 -32.36 38.74
N HIS A 281 34.75 -32.82 39.44
CA HIS A 281 34.91 -34.25 39.75
C HIS A 281 34.33 -34.63 41.12
N GLN A 282 34.02 -33.69 41.98
CA GLN A 282 33.45 -33.96 43.32
C GLN A 282 31.91 -33.97 43.28
N ASN A 283 31.26 -33.28 42.33
CA ASN A 283 29.81 -33.24 42.20
C ASN A 283 29.17 -34.42 41.36
N ARG A 284 29.99 -35.39 40.92
CA ARG A 284 29.46 -36.57 40.21
C ARG A 284 29.48 -37.90 41.02
N LYS A 285 29.75 -37.79 42.33
CA LYS A 285 29.73 -39.02 43.20
C LYS A 285 28.59 -39.03 44.22
N ASP A 286 27.73 -38.03 44.23
CA ASP A 286 26.58 -37.97 45.17
C ASP A 286 25.26 -37.74 44.41
N LEU A 287 24.97 -38.58 43.38
CA LEU A 287 23.63 -38.75 42.80
C LEU A 287 23.50 -40.18 42.31
#